data_5e7ca7a68c024b4ecdc4d6a81b1d50d7
#
_entry.id   5e7ca7a68c024b4ecdc4d6a81b1d50d7
#
_cell.length_a   1.000
_cell.length_b   1.000
_cell.length_c   1.000
_cell.angle_alpha   90.00
_cell.angle_beta   90.00
_cell.angle_gamma   90.00
#
_symmetry.space_group_name_H-M   'P 1'
#
loop_
_entity.id
_entity.type
_entity.pdbx_description
1 polymer ?
#
loop_
_entity_poly.entity_id
_entity_poly.type
_entity_poly.pdbx_seq_one_letter_code
_entity_poly.pdbx_strand_id
1 'polypeptide(L)'
;MLLDPSKPFDSYNYLKTNLAVMQNNENNLLQYVDFAKNIRKGDWNAAKDFLRLHPEAVSEQISYSGNTALHIAILGGHTNIAEELVKQMSEENLEIKDNDGLTVLGCSAIVGNIQITKCITRKNRRLLSIGNRNKPTHSGRVGCRV
;
A
#
# COMPACT_ATOMS: atom_id res chain seq x y z
N MET A 1 22.91 -5.11 13.39
CA MET A 1 23.90 -6.00 14.00
C MET A 1 25.11 -5.23 14.46
N LEU A 2 25.53 -5.50 15.66
CA LEU A 2 26.71 -4.84 16.21
C LEU A 2 27.95 -5.66 15.92
N LEU A 3 28.99 -4.97 15.51
CA LEU A 3 30.28 -5.61 15.29
C LEU A 3 31.09 -5.58 16.58
N ASP A 4 31.73 -6.70 16.89
CA ASP A 4 32.61 -6.78 18.02
C ASP A 4 33.90 -6.08 17.63
N PRO A 5 34.32 -5.00 18.31
CA PRO A 5 35.52 -4.27 17.92
C PRO A 5 36.78 -5.04 18.14
N SER A 6 36.75 -6.16 18.92
CA SER A 6 37.94 -7.01 19.13
C SER A 6 38.10 -8.05 18.03
N LYS A 7 37.16 -8.15 17.11
CA LYS A 7 37.20 -9.12 16.02
C LYS A 7 37.25 -8.43 14.68
N PRO A 8 37.90 -9.02 13.68
CA PRO A 8 37.83 -8.46 12.34
C PRO A 8 36.41 -8.59 11.80
N PHE A 9 36.05 -7.67 10.93
CA PHE A 9 34.75 -7.71 10.26
C PHE A 9 34.68 -8.98 9.42
N ASP A 10 33.60 -9.77 9.64
CA ASP A 10 33.37 -11.00 8.87
C ASP A 10 32.37 -10.66 7.77
N SER A 11 32.88 -10.28 6.62
CA SER A 11 32.06 -9.89 5.49
C SER A 11 31.23 -11.05 4.94
N TYR A 12 31.74 -12.27 5.05
CA TYR A 12 31.01 -13.43 4.57
C TYR A 12 29.71 -13.63 5.37
N ASN A 13 29.82 -13.65 6.68
CA ASN A 13 28.64 -13.83 7.53
C ASN A 13 27.69 -12.66 7.42
N TYR A 14 28.22 -11.45 7.31
CA TYR A 14 27.40 -10.26 7.12
C TYR A 14 26.58 -10.37 5.83
N LEU A 15 27.24 -10.71 4.72
CA LEU A 15 26.56 -10.83 3.42
C LEU A 15 25.56 -11.98 3.43
N LYS A 16 25.93 -13.10 4.06
CA LYS A 16 25.04 -14.24 4.14
C LYS A 16 23.75 -13.90 4.89
N THR A 17 23.89 -13.20 6.02
CA THR A 17 22.73 -12.80 6.81
C THR A 17 21.85 -11.82 6.05
N ASN A 18 22.47 -10.80 5.44
CA ASN A 18 21.71 -9.80 4.69
C ASN A 18 21.07 -10.39 3.45
N LEU A 19 21.75 -11.29 2.78
CA LEU A 19 21.20 -11.95 1.60
C LEU A 19 19.96 -12.77 1.97
N ALA A 20 20.02 -13.48 3.11
CA ALA A 20 18.86 -14.25 3.57
C ALA A 20 17.66 -13.35 3.86
N VAL A 21 17.89 -12.21 4.51
CA VAL A 21 16.84 -11.24 4.79
C VAL A 21 16.26 -10.67 3.49
N MET A 22 17.14 -10.31 2.56
CA MET A 22 16.72 -9.79 1.26
C MET A 22 15.91 -10.82 0.48
N GLN A 23 16.34 -12.07 0.47
CA GLN A 23 15.63 -13.14 -0.20
C GLN A 23 14.24 -13.36 0.40
N ASN A 24 14.13 -13.29 1.72
CA ASN A 24 12.83 -13.42 2.37
C ASN A 24 11.88 -12.29 1.96
N ASN A 25 12.39 -11.07 1.92
CA ASN A 25 11.59 -9.93 1.48
C ASN A 25 11.18 -10.06 0.02
N GLU A 26 12.11 -10.50 -0.82
CA GLU A 26 11.82 -10.71 -2.22
C GLU A 26 10.78 -11.81 -2.42
N ASN A 27 10.90 -12.90 -1.68
CA ASN A 27 9.93 -13.99 -1.78
C ASN A 27 8.54 -13.53 -1.35
N ASN A 28 8.47 -12.69 -0.32
CA ASN A 28 7.19 -12.15 0.11
C ASN A 28 6.57 -11.27 -0.95
N LEU A 29 7.38 -10.47 -1.65
CA LEU A 29 6.88 -9.63 -2.73
C LEU A 29 6.61 -10.42 -4.01
N LEU A 30 7.45 -11.44 -4.29
CA LEU A 30 7.30 -12.23 -5.52
C LEU A 30 5.94 -12.94 -5.57
N GLN A 31 5.44 -13.42 -4.45
CA GLN A 31 4.14 -14.06 -4.44
C GLN A 31 3.02 -13.10 -4.83
N TYR A 32 3.25 -11.80 -4.65
CA TYR A 32 2.25 -10.79 -4.98
C TYR A 32 2.45 -10.15 -6.35
N VAL A 33 3.51 -10.50 -7.08
CA VAL A 33 3.81 -9.86 -8.36
C VAL A 33 2.67 -10.05 -9.35
N ASP A 34 2.22 -11.29 -9.50
CA ASP A 34 1.13 -11.57 -10.43
C ASP A 34 -0.17 -10.96 -9.97
N PHE A 35 -0.41 -10.97 -8.66
CA PHE A 35 -1.59 -10.34 -8.09
C PHE A 35 -1.61 -8.85 -8.41
N ALA A 36 -0.50 -8.16 -8.14
CA ALA A 36 -0.39 -6.73 -8.44
C ALA A 36 -0.55 -6.46 -9.94
N LYS A 37 0.04 -7.32 -10.77
CA LYS A 37 -0.07 -7.21 -12.22
C LYS A 37 -1.52 -7.35 -12.67
N ASN A 38 -2.25 -8.31 -12.11
CA ASN A 38 -3.64 -8.53 -12.46
C ASN A 38 -4.51 -7.33 -12.07
N ILE A 39 -4.26 -6.75 -10.88
CA ILE A 39 -4.95 -5.53 -10.46
C ILE A 39 -4.65 -4.40 -11.44
N ARG A 40 -3.38 -4.25 -11.81
CA ARG A 40 -2.94 -3.17 -12.70
C ARG A 40 -3.59 -3.28 -14.08
N LYS A 41 -3.77 -4.52 -14.56
CA LYS A 41 -4.40 -4.76 -15.86
C LYS A 41 -5.92 -4.67 -15.81
N GLY A 42 -6.50 -4.69 -14.62
CA GLY A 42 -7.94 -4.70 -14.48
C GLY A 42 -8.55 -6.10 -14.55
N ASP A 43 -7.75 -7.13 -14.36
CA ASP A 43 -8.23 -8.52 -14.36
C ASP A 43 -8.71 -8.89 -12.96
N TRP A 44 -9.94 -8.52 -12.67
CA TRP A 44 -10.52 -8.77 -11.35
C TRP A 44 -10.73 -10.25 -11.08
N ASN A 45 -11.07 -11.02 -12.11
CA ASN A 45 -11.31 -12.44 -11.90
C ASN A 45 -10.06 -13.15 -11.39
N ALA A 46 -8.92 -12.89 -12.01
CA ALA A 46 -7.65 -13.47 -11.56
C ALA A 46 -7.26 -12.95 -10.19
N ALA A 47 -7.44 -11.66 -9.95
CA ALA A 47 -7.13 -11.06 -8.65
C ALA A 47 -8.01 -11.65 -7.56
N LYS A 48 -9.29 -11.84 -7.84
CA LYS A 48 -10.23 -12.40 -6.88
C LYS A 48 -9.89 -13.86 -6.55
N ASP A 49 -9.46 -14.62 -7.54
CA ASP A 49 -9.02 -16.00 -7.31
C ASP A 49 -7.82 -16.05 -6.37
N PHE A 50 -6.88 -15.14 -6.57
CA PHE A 50 -5.72 -15.02 -5.66
C PHE A 50 -6.17 -14.69 -4.24
N LEU A 51 -7.09 -13.74 -4.10
CA LEU A 51 -7.58 -13.33 -2.78
C LEU A 51 -8.34 -14.44 -2.07
N ARG A 52 -8.96 -15.35 -2.80
CA ARG A 52 -9.61 -16.50 -2.16
C ARG A 52 -8.59 -17.38 -1.46
N LEU A 53 -7.42 -17.53 -2.05
CA LEU A 53 -6.36 -18.36 -1.48
C LEU A 53 -5.52 -17.58 -0.46
N HIS A 54 -5.44 -16.26 -0.61
CA HIS A 54 -4.61 -15.39 0.23
C HIS A 54 -5.41 -14.18 0.67
N PRO A 55 -6.39 -14.37 1.59
CA PRO A 55 -7.25 -13.25 2.00
C PRO A 55 -6.48 -12.10 2.64
N GLU A 56 -5.34 -12.40 3.27
CA GLU A 56 -4.51 -11.38 3.90
C GLU A 56 -3.94 -10.39 2.88
N ALA A 57 -3.86 -10.78 1.61
CA ALA A 57 -3.28 -9.93 0.57
C ALA A 57 -4.06 -8.65 0.34
N VAL A 58 -5.32 -8.60 0.78
CA VAL A 58 -6.13 -7.40 0.60
C VAL A 58 -5.56 -6.21 1.37
N SER A 59 -4.85 -6.46 2.46
CA SER A 59 -4.31 -5.40 3.31
C SER A 59 -2.78 -5.34 3.31
N GLU A 60 -2.12 -6.18 2.51
CA GLU A 60 -0.67 -6.18 2.44
C GLU A 60 -0.16 -5.13 1.47
N GLN A 61 1.01 -4.61 1.78
CA GLN A 61 1.73 -3.76 0.83
C GLN A 61 2.41 -4.67 -0.17
N ILE A 62 1.94 -4.66 -1.41
CA ILE A 62 2.31 -5.65 -2.41
C ILE A 62 3.24 -5.12 -3.49
N SER A 63 3.80 -3.94 -3.29
CA SER A 63 4.78 -3.39 -4.23
C SER A 63 5.92 -2.75 -3.46
N TYR A 64 7.02 -2.52 -4.17
CA TYR A 64 8.18 -1.85 -3.57
C TYR A 64 7.87 -0.41 -3.15
N SER A 65 6.86 0.21 -3.76
CA SER A 65 6.42 1.55 -3.36
C SER A 65 5.54 1.54 -2.12
N GLY A 66 5.28 0.35 -1.55
CA GLY A 66 4.42 0.24 -0.37
C GLY A 66 2.94 0.31 -0.68
N ASN A 67 2.57 0.15 -1.94
CA ASN A 67 1.16 0.21 -2.34
C ASN A 67 0.43 -1.08 -1.97
N THR A 68 -0.80 -0.93 -1.48
CA THR A 68 -1.72 -2.06 -1.36
C THR A 68 -2.41 -2.28 -2.70
N ALA A 69 -3.17 -3.36 -2.81
CA ALA A 69 -3.96 -3.62 -4.01
C ALA A 69 -4.89 -2.45 -4.32
N LEU A 70 -5.47 -1.85 -3.31
CA LEU A 70 -6.38 -0.72 -3.50
C LEU A 70 -5.66 0.51 -4.06
N HIS A 71 -4.46 0.82 -3.57
CA HIS A 71 -3.64 1.90 -4.15
C HIS A 71 -3.44 1.65 -5.65
N ILE A 72 -3.09 0.42 -6.01
CA ILE A 72 -2.80 0.07 -7.40
C ILE A 72 -4.06 0.18 -8.26
N ALA A 73 -5.19 -0.28 -7.76
CA ALA A 73 -6.45 -0.20 -8.49
C ALA A 73 -6.85 1.25 -8.76
N ILE A 74 -6.67 2.12 -7.78
CA ILE A 74 -6.99 3.55 -7.92
C ILE A 74 -6.06 4.18 -8.95
N LEU A 75 -4.77 3.93 -8.84
CA LEU A 75 -3.79 4.52 -9.75
C LEU A 75 -3.98 4.00 -11.18
N GLY A 76 -4.47 2.79 -11.33
CA GLY A 76 -4.76 2.21 -12.64
C GLY A 76 -6.11 2.63 -13.22
N GLY A 77 -6.90 3.34 -12.47
CA GLY A 77 -8.23 3.78 -12.93
C GLY A 77 -9.30 2.70 -12.92
N HIS A 78 -9.09 1.63 -12.16
CA HIS A 78 -10.02 0.50 -12.11
C HIS A 78 -11.01 0.69 -10.96
N THR A 79 -12.00 1.54 -11.19
CA THR A 79 -12.97 1.93 -10.17
C THR A 79 -13.73 0.73 -9.62
N ASN A 80 -14.15 -0.19 -10.48
CA ASN A 80 -14.92 -1.35 -10.05
C ASN A 80 -14.09 -2.24 -9.11
N ILE A 81 -12.84 -2.48 -9.46
CA ILE A 81 -11.94 -3.27 -8.62
C ILE A 81 -11.72 -2.57 -7.29
N ALA A 82 -11.50 -1.25 -7.33
CA ALA A 82 -11.28 -0.48 -6.11
C ALA A 82 -12.50 -0.56 -5.19
N GLU A 83 -13.70 -0.47 -5.72
CA GLU A 83 -14.90 -0.58 -4.91
C GLU A 83 -15.03 -1.96 -4.24
N GLU A 84 -14.71 -3.00 -4.99
CA GLU A 84 -14.74 -4.35 -4.42
C GLU A 84 -13.72 -4.53 -3.32
N LEU A 85 -12.53 -3.96 -3.51
CA LEU A 85 -11.48 -4.03 -2.48
C LEU A 85 -11.88 -3.25 -1.23
N VAL A 86 -12.49 -2.08 -1.39
CA VAL A 86 -12.97 -1.30 -0.24
C VAL A 86 -13.97 -2.11 0.59
N LYS A 87 -14.85 -2.85 -0.07
CA LYS A 87 -15.80 -3.69 0.65
C LYS A 87 -15.13 -4.74 1.51
N GLN A 88 -14.00 -5.26 1.06
CA GLN A 88 -13.29 -6.33 1.76
C GLN A 88 -12.33 -5.82 2.83
N MET A 89 -11.97 -4.55 2.80
CA MET A 89 -11.00 -3.99 3.74
C MET A 89 -11.70 -3.46 4.99
N SER A 90 -11.02 -3.56 6.12
CA SER A 90 -11.49 -2.92 7.35
C SER A 90 -11.23 -1.42 7.28
N GLU A 91 -11.83 -0.67 8.23
CA GLU A 91 -11.56 0.76 8.31
C GLU A 91 -10.08 1.03 8.53
N GLU A 92 -9.46 0.26 9.39
CA GLU A 92 -8.02 0.41 9.68
C GLU A 92 -7.17 0.13 8.46
N ASN A 93 -7.55 -0.84 7.65
CA ASN A 93 -6.79 -1.18 6.45
C ASN A 93 -6.81 -0.04 5.43
N LEU A 94 -7.87 0.76 5.43
CA LEU A 94 -7.94 1.92 4.54
C LEU A 94 -6.96 3.03 4.94
N GLU A 95 -6.41 2.96 6.16
CA GLU A 95 -5.47 3.96 6.65
C GLU A 95 -4.01 3.62 6.34
N ILE A 96 -3.75 2.49 5.68
CA ILE A 96 -2.40 2.10 5.30
C ILE A 96 -1.84 3.11 4.31
N LYS A 97 -0.62 3.57 4.58
CA LYS A 97 0.07 4.53 3.73
C LYS A 97 1.12 3.84 2.89
N ASP A 98 1.32 4.35 1.69
CA ASP A 98 2.44 3.90 0.88
C ASP A 98 3.74 4.53 1.38
N ASN A 99 4.84 4.29 0.67
CA ASN A 99 6.15 4.79 1.09
C ASN A 99 6.24 6.32 1.01
N ASP A 100 5.37 6.97 0.25
CA ASP A 100 5.30 8.42 0.17
C ASP A 100 4.37 9.02 1.21
N GLY A 101 3.76 8.19 2.03
CA GLY A 101 2.86 8.66 3.08
C GLY A 101 1.43 8.88 2.61
N LEU A 102 1.07 8.42 1.42
CA LEU A 102 -0.29 8.58 0.89
C LEU A 102 -1.20 7.44 1.31
N THR A 103 -2.37 7.80 1.80
CA THR A 103 -3.46 6.84 1.99
C THR A 103 -4.17 6.63 0.66
N VAL A 104 -5.05 5.63 0.62
CA VAL A 104 -5.87 5.41 -0.57
C VAL A 104 -6.77 6.60 -0.86
N LEU A 105 -7.21 7.32 0.18
CA LEU A 105 -7.98 8.54 -0.02
C LEU A 105 -7.13 9.60 -0.73
N GLY A 106 -5.87 9.77 -0.30
CA GLY A 106 -4.96 10.69 -0.97
C GLY A 106 -4.76 10.34 -2.44
N CYS A 107 -4.59 9.05 -2.72
CA CYS A 107 -4.44 8.58 -4.09
C CYS A 107 -5.69 8.89 -4.93
N SER A 108 -6.88 8.62 -4.40
CA SER A 108 -8.11 8.87 -5.15
C SER A 108 -8.31 10.35 -5.42
N ALA A 109 -7.90 11.20 -4.49
CA ALA A 109 -7.98 12.64 -4.68
C ALA A 109 -7.01 13.11 -5.77
N ILE A 110 -5.80 12.57 -5.77
CA ILE A 110 -4.79 12.94 -6.77
C ILE A 110 -5.24 12.57 -8.17
N VAL A 111 -5.80 11.37 -8.34
CA VAL A 111 -6.27 10.96 -9.67
C VAL A 111 -7.64 11.54 -10.01
N GLY A 112 -8.29 12.18 -9.06
CA GLY A 112 -9.58 12.82 -9.31
C GLY A 112 -10.74 11.86 -9.41
N ASN A 113 -10.66 10.70 -8.78
CA ASN A 113 -11.73 9.71 -8.83
C ASN A 113 -12.73 9.97 -7.70
N ILE A 114 -13.75 10.77 -8.01
CA ILE A 114 -14.74 11.18 -7.02
C ILE A 114 -15.54 9.99 -6.48
N GLN A 115 -15.84 9.03 -7.34
CA GLN A 115 -16.63 7.87 -6.95
C GLN A 115 -15.93 7.06 -5.87
N ILE A 116 -14.64 6.79 -6.07
CA ILE A 116 -13.85 6.06 -5.09
C ILE A 116 -13.63 6.90 -3.84
N THR A 117 -13.39 8.18 -3.99
CA THR A 117 -13.24 9.09 -2.86
C THR A 117 -14.46 8.99 -1.94
N LYS A 118 -15.64 9.03 -2.51
CA LYS A 118 -16.89 8.91 -1.73
C LYS A 118 -17.01 7.54 -1.08
N CYS A 119 -16.64 6.49 -1.80
CA CYS A 119 -16.73 5.14 -1.29
C CYS A 119 -15.84 4.96 -0.07
N ILE A 120 -14.61 5.43 -0.16
CA ILE A 120 -13.63 5.33 0.92
C ILE A 120 -14.06 6.15 2.14
N THR A 121 -14.51 7.39 1.91
CA THR A 121 -14.88 8.26 3.02
C THR A 121 -16.14 7.79 3.72
N ARG A 122 -17.07 7.18 2.99
CA ARG A 122 -18.24 6.59 3.63
C ARG A 122 -17.87 5.50 4.61
N LYS A 123 -16.86 4.70 4.25
CA LYS A 123 -16.45 3.59 5.10
C LYS A 123 -15.58 4.05 6.26
N ASN A 124 -14.71 5.03 6.04
CA ASN A 124 -13.82 5.51 7.10
C ASN A 124 -13.69 7.02 7.03
N ARG A 125 -14.48 7.71 7.83
CA ARG A 125 -14.48 9.18 7.84
C ARG A 125 -13.24 9.77 8.48
N ARG A 126 -12.53 9.01 9.29
CA ARG A 126 -11.30 9.48 9.91
C ARG A 126 -10.23 9.83 8.89
N LEU A 127 -10.30 9.23 7.71
CA LEU A 127 -9.33 9.52 6.66
C LEU A 127 -9.32 10.98 6.24
N LEU A 128 -10.42 11.70 6.43
CA LEU A 128 -10.48 13.12 6.11
C LEU A 128 -9.57 13.95 6.99
N SER A 129 -9.24 13.45 8.19
CA SER A 129 -8.37 14.16 9.11
C SER A 129 -6.92 13.66 9.08
N ILE A 130 -6.64 12.58 8.34
CA ILE A 130 -5.28 12.07 8.20
C ILE A 130 -4.61 12.81 7.05
N GLY A 131 -3.67 13.69 7.38
CA GLY A 131 -2.99 14.47 6.37
C GLY A 131 -1.91 13.68 5.64
N ASN A 132 -1.50 14.22 4.52
CA ASN A 132 -0.31 13.74 3.84
C ASN A 132 0.90 14.18 4.64
N ARG A 133 1.71 13.21 5.02
CA ARG A 133 2.83 13.48 5.91
C ARG A 133 3.85 14.42 5.31
N ASN A 134 3.91 14.47 4.00
CA ASN A 134 4.89 15.31 3.31
C ASN A 134 4.45 16.75 3.14
N LYS A 135 3.25 17.09 3.57
CA LYS A 135 2.74 18.44 3.44
C LYS A 135 2.75 19.16 4.79
N PRO A 136 3.01 20.45 4.80
CA PRO A 136 2.87 21.22 6.01
C PRO A 136 1.41 21.22 6.45
N THR A 137 1.18 20.91 7.70
CA THR A 137 -0.20 20.80 8.18
C THR A 137 -0.85 22.16 8.37
N HIS A 138 -0.02 23.17 8.66
CA HIS A 138 -0.58 24.46 8.90
C HIS A 138 -1.17 25.09 7.67
N SER A 139 -0.74 24.64 6.51
CA SER A 139 -1.33 25.18 5.31
C SER A 139 -2.77 24.80 5.22
N GLY A 140 -3.12 23.84 5.98
CA GLY A 140 -4.50 23.61 6.02
C GLY A 140 -5.19 24.72 6.61
N ARG A 141 -4.71 25.51 7.05
CA ARG A 141 -5.40 26.37 7.41
C ARG A 141 -5.82 27.18 6.74
N VAL A 142 -5.46 27.17 6.51
CA VAL A 142 -5.78 27.83 5.88
C VAL A 142 -6.76 27.67 5.20
N GLY A 143 -6.84 27.47 5.11
CA GLY A 143 -7.61 27.34 4.70
C GLY A 143 -8.47 27.02 4.25
N CYS A 144 -8.30 26.69 4.28
CA CYS A 144 -9.05 26.32 3.90
C CYS A 144 -10.06 26.54 4.23
N ARG A 145 -10.11 27.06 4.45
CA ARG A 145 -10.96 27.31 4.79
C ARG A 145 -11.78 27.61 4.13
N VAL A 146 -11.73 27.50 3.75
CA VAL A 146 -12.31 27.66 3.27
C VAL A 146 -12.94 27.48 3.14
#